data_d18d9f50a54a05e3f3ca6de7bbe00355
#
_entry.id   d18d9f50a54a05e3f3ca6de7bbe00355
#
_cell.length_a   1.000
_cell.length_b   1.000
_cell.length_c   1.000
_cell.angle_alpha   90.00
_cell.angle_beta   90.00
_cell.angle_gamma   90.00
#
_symmetry.space_group_name_H-M   'P 1'
#
loop_
_entity.id
_entity.type
_entity.pdbx_description
1 polymer ?
#
loop_
_entity_poly.entity_id
_entity_poly.type
_entity_poly.pdbx_seq_one_letter_code
_entity_poly.pdbx_strand_id
1 'polypeptide(L)'
;DPAAAVLIAPMLGLKTPIGAGMAERLARLMRGLGDPARPAWKGHERPGARLDRQKLLTSDRSRYEDEQYWYEQVPEIKLGPPSWSWLAEAFASTRLQRADPRLATLAIPILMLVAEADGLVDSRAAIGVAGLLPNAQLVRFGRESAHEILREADPVRGRALAAIDAFLTAEAP
;
A
#
# COMPACT_ATOMS: atom_id res chain seq x y z
N ASP A 1 11.88 2.87 20.83
CA ASP A 1 10.55 2.79 20.18
C ASP A 1 10.22 4.15 19.59
N PRO A 2 9.52 4.22 18.45
CA PRO A 2 9.09 5.50 17.88
C PRO A 2 8.05 6.19 18.79
N ALA A 3 8.07 7.53 18.82
CA ALA A 3 7.09 8.31 19.57
C ALA A 3 5.69 8.23 18.93
N ALA A 4 5.62 8.24 17.60
CA ALA A 4 4.40 8.13 16.82
C ALA A 4 4.69 7.49 15.46
N ALA A 5 3.66 7.07 14.71
CA ALA A 5 3.81 6.52 13.37
C ALA A 5 2.76 7.09 12.40
N VAL A 6 3.18 7.37 11.16
CA VAL A 6 2.28 7.74 10.07
C VAL A 6 2.33 6.65 9.00
N LEU A 7 1.19 6.07 8.68
CA LEU A 7 1.04 5.02 7.68
C LEU A 7 0.18 5.55 6.52
N ILE A 8 0.76 5.58 5.33
CA ILE A 8 0.11 6.12 4.13
C ILE A 8 -0.17 4.97 3.16
N ALA A 9 -1.44 4.73 2.85
CA ALA A 9 -1.90 3.60 2.05
C ALA A 9 -1.22 2.26 2.43
N PRO A 10 -1.23 1.87 3.74
CA PRO A 10 -0.44 0.75 4.22
C PRO A 10 -0.89 -0.57 3.59
N MET A 11 0.07 -1.39 3.17
CA MET A 11 -0.17 -2.73 2.65
C MET A 11 -0.50 -3.69 3.81
N LEU A 12 -1.72 -3.63 4.31
CA LEU A 12 -2.27 -4.57 5.31
C LEU A 12 -3.13 -5.67 4.67
N GLY A 13 -3.23 -5.67 3.35
CA GLY A 13 -3.84 -6.66 2.49
C GLY A 13 -3.60 -6.29 1.03
N LEU A 14 -3.51 -7.27 0.14
CA LEU A 14 -3.38 -7.02 -1.29
C LEU A 14 -4.73 -7.20 -1.98
N LYS A 15 -5.03 -6.32 -2.93
CA LYS A 15 -6.23 -6.44 -3.75
C LYS A 15 -6.03 -7.51 -4.81
N THR A 16 -6.94 -8.46 -4.87
CA THR A 16 -6.91 -9.58 -5.82
C THR A 16 -8.32 -10.01 -6.20
N PRO A 17 -8.57 -10.37 -7.48
CA PRO A 17 -9.90 -10.80 -7.93
C PRO A 17 -10.32 -12.19 -7.42
N ILE A 18 -9.36 -13.03 -7.00
CA ILE A 18 -9.62 -14.42 -6.58
C ILE A 18 -9.67 -14.60 -5.05
N GLY A 19 -9.61 -13.48 -4.30
CA GLY A 19 -9.53 -13.51 -2.85
C GLY A 19 -8.14 -13.84 -2.30
N ALA A 20 -7.79 -13.22 -1.16
CA ALA A 20 -6.42 -13.26 -0.62
C ALA A 20 -5.93 -14.69 -0.27
N GLY A 21 -6.81 -15.53 0.29
CA GLY A 21 -6.42 -16.91 0.65
C GLY A 21 -6.11 -17.78 -0.56
N MET A 22 -6.88 -17.65 -1.65
CA MET A 22 -6.60 -18.38 -2.90
C MET A 22 -5.33 -17.84 -3.56
N ALA A 23 -5.15 -16.52 -3.58
CA ALA A 23 -3.95 -15.89 -4.14
C ALA A 23 -2.69 -16.30 -3.37
N GLU A 24 -2.75 -16.38 -2.03
CA GLU A 24 -1.64 -16.88 -1.20
C GLU A 24 -1.27 -18.32 -1.55
N ARG A 25 -2.27 -19.20 -1.66
CA ARG A 25 -2.04 -20.62 -2.03
C ARG A 25 -1.40 -20.75 -3.41
N LEU A 26 -1.93 -20.00 -4.40
CA LEU A 26 -1.38 -19.99 -5.75
C LEU A 26 0.06 -19.47 -5.76
N ALA A 27 0.33 -18.36 -5.07
CA ALA A 27 1.68 -17.79 -5.00
C ALA A 27 2.68 -18.76 -4.36
N ARG A 28 2.28 -19.47 -3.30
CA ARG A 28 3.10 -20.51 -2.67
C ARG A 28 3.37 -21.69 -3.60
N LEU A 29 2.35 -22.17 -4.31
CA LEU A 29 2.51 -23.23 -5.31
C LEU A 29 3.48 -22.80 -6.39
N MET A 30 3.26 -21.63 -6.97
CA MET A 30 4.11 -21.10 -8.05
C MET A 30 5.54 -20.81 -7.60
N ARG A 31 5.75 -20.42 -6.34
CA ARG A 31 7.09 -20.31 -5.74
C ARG A 31 7.83 -21.65 -5.71
N GLY A 32 7.11 -22.75 -5.45
CA GLY A 32 7.68 -24.10 -5.41
C GLY A 32 7.99 -24.71 -6.80
N LEU A 33 7.52 -24.08 -7.88
CA LEU A 33 7.69 -24.56 -9.26
C LEU A 33 8.77 -23.74 -9.99
N GLY A 34 10.00 -24.19 -9.98
CA GLY A 34 11.15 -23.54 -10.64
C GLY A 34 11.78 -22.43 -9.80
N ASP A 35 12.34 -21.40 -10.44
CA ASP A 35 12.99 -20.30 -9.74
C ASP A 35 11.97 -19.46 -8.95
N PRO A 36 12.08 -19.40 -7.61
CA PRO A 36 11.18 -18.63 -6.76
C PRO A 36 11.32 -17.11 -6.96
N ALA A 37 12.46 -16.64 -7.45
CA ALA A 37 12.71 -15.24 -7.75
C ALA A 37 12.17 -14.79 -9.10
N ARG A 38 11.68 -15.74 -9.95
CA ARG A 38 11.14 -15.36 -11.25
C ARG A 38 9.94 -14.42 -11.12
N PRO A 39 9.80 -13.46 -12.04
CA PRO A 39 8.65 -12.56 -12.09
C PRO A 39 7.32 -13.31 -12.15
N ALA A 40 6.33 -12.86 -11.39
CA ALA A 40 4.98 -13.45 -11.40
C ALA A 40 4.22 -13.17 -12.71
N TRP A 41 4.58 -12.08 -13.41
CA TRP A 41 4.08 -11.74 -14.74
C TRP A 41 5.13 -10.98 -15.56
N LYS A 42 4.88 -10.83 -16.85
CA LYS A 42 5.74 -10.05 -17.75
C LYS A 42 5.28 -8.59 -17.76
N GLY A 43 6.23 -7.66 -17.84
CA GLY A 43 5.96 -6.23 -17.91
C GLY A 43 5.67 -5.59 -16.55
N HIS A 44 5.38 -4.28 -16.56
CA HIS A 44 5.14 -3.51 -15.34
C HIS A 44 3.69 -3.59 -14.86
N GLU A 45 2.76 -3.99 -15.71
CA GLU A 45 1.34 -4.03 -15.39
C GLU A 45 0.92 -5.43 -14.95
N ARG A 46 0.07 -5.47 -13.90
CA ARG A 46 -0.53 -6.72 -13.45
C ARG A 46 -1.51 -7.25 -14.49
N PRO A 47 -1.46 -8.55 -14.86
CA PRO A 47 -2.42 -9.13 -15.77
C PRO A 47 -3.86 -8.92 -15.31
N GLY A 48 -4.73 -8.49 -16.22
CA GLY A 48 -6.13 -8.21 -15.92
C GLY A 48 -6.38 -6.93 -15.11
N ALA A 49 -5.40 -6.06 -14.97
CA ALA A 49 -5.62 -4.73 -14.42
C ALA A 49 -6.60 -3.95 -15.32
N ARG A 50 -7.67 -3.41 -14.71
CA ARG A 50 -8.67 -2.61 -15.42
C ARG A 50 -8.23 -1.17 -15.67
N LEU A 51 -7.22 -0.73 -14.94
CA LEU A 51 -6.63 0.60 -15.01
C LEU A 51 -5.17 0.46 -15.42
N ASP A 52 -4.68 1.43 -16.18
CA ASP A 52 -3.25 1.57 -16.41
C ASP A 52 -2.51 1.87 -15.09
N ARG A 53 -1.18 1.68 -15.09
CA ARG A 53 -0.36 1.84 -13.88
C ARG A 53 -0.50 3.24 -13.28
N GLN A 54 -0.55 4.28 -14.12
CA GLN A 54 -0.70 5.66 -13.66
C GLN A 54 -1.98 5.82 -12.82
N LYS A 55 -3.13 5.35 -13.30
CA LYS A 55 -4.41 5.47 -12.59
C LYS A 55 -4.51 4.60 -11.32
N LEU A 56 -3.67 3.57 -11.21
CA LEU A 56 -3.55 2.81 -9.96
C LEU A 56 -2.77 3.56 -8.89
N LEU A 57 -1.82 4.41 -9.30
CA LEU A 57 -0.92 5.11 -8.40
C LEU A 57 -1.42 6.51 -8.03
N THR A 58 -1.77 7.32 -9.02
CA THR A 58 -2.23 8.71 -8.82
C THR A 58 -3.16 9.16 -9.92
N SER A 59 -4.07 10.07 -9.61
CA SER A 59 -4.90 10.77 -10.60
C SER A 59 -4.14 11.91 -11.29
N ASP A 60 -3.04 12.41 -10.70
CA ASP A 60 -2.22 13.50 -11.23
C ASP A 60 -1.15 12.96 -12.18
N ARG A 61 -1.35 13.21 -13.48
CA ARG A 61 -0.44 12.73 -14.52
C ARG A 61 0.94 13.38 -14.43
N SER A 62 1.02 14.67 -14.12
CA SER A 62 2.30 15.37 -14.08
C SER A 62 3.20 14.80 -12.97
N ARG A 63 2.63 14.50 -11.79
CA ARG A 63 3.35 13.85 -10.69
C ARG A 63 3.69 12.40 -10.96
N TYR A 64 2.91 11.71 -11.79
CA TYR A 64 3.28 10.39 -12.27
C TYR A 64 4.51 10.45 -13.21
N GLU A 65 4.61 11.49 -14.03
CA GLU A 65 5.73 11.69 -14.96
C GLU A 65 7.07 11.93 -14.21
N ASP A 66 7.07 12.41 -12.96
CA ASP A 66 8.27 12.50 -12.12
C ASP A 66 9.00 11.15 -11.97
N GLU A 67 8.25 10.05 -11.93
CA GLU A 67 8.82 8.70 -11.86
C GLU A 67 9.61 8.36 -13.14
N GLN A 68 9.10 8.75 -14.31
CA GLN A 68 9.78 8.52 -15.59
C GLN A 68 11.08 9.32 -15.66
N TYR A 69 11.07 10.57 -15.23
CA TYR A 69 12.28 11.39 -15.12
C TYR A 69 13.35 10.67 -14.28
N TRP A 70 12.99 10.17 -13.10
CA TRP A 70 13.94 9.47 -12.25
C TRP A 70 14.44 8.15 -12.84
N TYR A 71 13.59 7.41 -13.56
CA TYR A 71 13.99 6.19 -14.27
C TYR A 71 14.98 6.46 -15.41
N GLU A 72 14.93 7.66 -16.00
CA GLU A 72 15.88 8.10 -17.02
C GLU A 72 17.21 8.56 -16.39
N GLN A 73 17.15 9.26 -15.24
CA GLN A 73 18.35 9.75 -14.55
C GLN A 73 19.10 8.62 -13.82
N VAL A 74 18.39 7.68 -13.23
CA VAL A 74 18.94 6.59 -12.40
C VAL A 74 18.23 5.28 -12.77
N PRO A 75 18.59 4.63 -13.89
CA PRO A 75 17.90 3.44 -14.40
C PRO A 75 17.86 2.27 -13.41
N GLU A 76 18.80 2.19 -12.46
CA GLU A 76 18.94 1.14 -11.48
C GLU A 76 17.77 1.11 -10.46
N ILE A 77 17.07 2.22 -10.27
CA ILE A 77 15.88 2.25 -9.37
C ILE A 77 14.64 1.63 -10.00
N LYS A 78 14.65 1.34 -11.30
CA LYS A 78 13.52 0.77 -12.01
C LYS A 78 13.33 -0.69 -11.65
N LEU A 79 12.38 -0.95 -10.77
CA LEU A 79 12.01 -2.31 -10.36
C LEU A 79 11.12 -2.99 -11.41
N GLY A 80 11.30 -4.30 -11.54
CA GLY A 80 10.41 -5.16 -12.32
C GLY A 80 9.12 -5.54 -11.55
N PRO A 81 8.30 -6.43 -12.11
CA PRO A 81 7.15 -6.98 -11.43
C PRO A 81 7.57 -7.83 -10.22
N PRO A 82 6.68 -8.02 -9.22
CA PRO A 82 6.99 -8.82 -8.05
C PRO A 82 7.28 -10.29 -8.44
N SER A 83 8.16 -10.93 -7.68
CA SER A 83 8.39 -12.36 -7.81
C SER A 83 7.29 -13.18 -7.14
N TRP A 84 7.21 -14.48 -7.47
CA TRP A 84 6.31 -15.41 -6.78
C TRP A 84 6.62 -15.53 -5.29
N SER A 85 7.91 -15.48 -4.91
CA SER A 85 8.31 -15.41 -3.49
C SER A 85 7.76 -14.17 -2.81
N TRP A 86 7.95 -13.00 -3.42
CA TRP A 86 7.44 -11.76 -2.85
C TRP A 86 5.92 -11.80 -2.65
N LEU A 87 5.17 -12.27 -3.65
CA LEU A 87 3.71 -12.38 -3.53
C LEU A 87 3.29 -13.35 -2.42
N ALA A 88 3.94 -14.52 -2.32
CA ALA A 88 3.64 -15.48 -1.27
C ALA A 88 3.85 -14.88 0.13
N GLU A 89 4.98 -14.20 0.34
CA GLU A 89 5.29 -13.54 1.62
C GLU A 89 4.41 -12.31 1.88
N ALA A 90 4.08 -11.52 0.87
CA ALA A 90 3.20 -10.37 1.01
C ALA A 90 1.78 -10.78 1.46
N PHE A 91 1.21 -11.84 0.89
CA PHE A 91 -0.08 -12.38 1.36
C PHE A 91 0.01 -12.99 2.75
N ALA A 92 1.07 -13.75 3.04
CA ALA A 92 1.26 -14.39 4.33
C ALA A 92 1.46 -13.36 5.46
N SER A 93 2.39 -12.41 5.26
CA SER A 93 2.72 -11.38 6.25
C SER A 93 1.51 -10.49 6.56
N THR A 94 0.79 -10.02 5.53
CA THR A 94 -0.40 -9.18 5.74
C THR A 94 -1.52 -9.94 6.46
N ARG A 95 -1.68 -11.23 6.20
CA ARG A 95 -2.63 -12.08 6.94
C ARG A 95 -2.21 -12.24 8.40
N LEU A 96 -0.94 -12.52 8.68
CA LEU A 96 -0.40 -12.67 10.03
C LEU A 96 -0.50 -11.37 10.83
N GLN A 97 -0.14 -10.24 10.23
CA GLN A 97 -0.25 -8.92 10.87
C GLN A 97 -1.69 -8.62 11.31
N ARG A 98 -2.68 -8.84 10.45
CA ARG A 98 -4.09 -8.60 10.81
C ARG A 98 -4.61 -9.54 11.90
N ALA A 99 -4.03 -10.71 12.04
CA ALA A 99 -4.41 -11.68 13.07
C ALA A 99 -3.60 -11.54 14.37
N ASP A 100 -2.67 -10.60 14.43
CA ASP A 100 -1.80 -10.45 15.61
C ASP A 100 -2.55 -9.78 16.76
N PRO A 101 -2.73 -10.48 17.91
CA PRO A 101 -3.44 -9.93 19.05
C PRO A 101 -2.72 -8.73 19.69
N ARG A 102 -1.43 -8.53 19.42
CA ARG A 102 -0.65 -7.38 19.91
C ARG A 102 -1.13 -6.06 19.32
N LEU A 103 -1.86 -6.05 18.21
CA LEU A 103 -2.46 -4.84 17.67
C LEU A 103 -3.34 -4.13 18.70
N ALA A 104 -4.12 -4.86 19.47
CA ALA A 104 -5.01 -4.32 20.51
C ALA A 104 -4.26 -3.72 21.72
N THR A 105 -2.97 -3.94 21.84
CA THR A 105 -2.12 -3.45 22.94
C THR A 105 -1.03 -2.48 22.46
N LEU A 106 -1.01 -2.15 21.17
CA LEU A 106 -0.02 -1.25 20.60
C LEU A 106 -0.33 0.21 21.00
N ALA A 107 0.44 0.71 21.98
CA ALA A 107 0.14 1.97 22.63
C ALA A 107 0.61 3.23 21.89
N ILE A 108 1.52 3.10 20.90
CA ILE A 108 2.00 4.27 20.14
C ILE A 108 0.87 4.93 19.35
N PRO A 109 0.80 6.26 19.30
CA PRO A 109 -0.11 6.96 18.40
C PRO A 109 0.18 6.63 16.94
N ILE A 110 -0.88 6.34 16.17
CA ILE A 110 -0.74 5.99 14.75
C ILE A 110 -1.75 6.79 13.92
N LEU A 111 -1.24 7.56 12.95
CA LEU A 111 -2.08 8.13 11.91
C LEU A 111 -2.09 7.21 10.69
N MET A 112 -3.28 6.83 10.23
CA MET A 112 -3.45 6.05 9.00
C MET A 112 -4.21 6.86 7.95
N LEU A 113 -3.57 7.08 6.80
CA LEU A 113 -4.20 7.66 5.62
C LEU A 113 -4.56 6.54 4.64
N VAL A 114 -5.83 6.39 4.29
CA VAL A 114 -6.33 5.27 3.49
C VAL A 114 -7.11 5.79 2.28
N ALA A 115 -6.71 5.38 1.08
CA ALA A 115 -7.46 5.60 -0.16
C ALA A 115 -8.48 4.47 -0.35
N GLU A 116 -9.79 4.77 -0.28
CA GLU A 116 -10.84 3.75 -0.38
C GLU A 116 -10.95 3.15 -1.79
N ALA A 117 -10.60 3.93 -2.81
CA ALA A 117 -10.58 3.51 -4.20
C ALA A 117 -9.26 2.85 -4.63
N ASP A 118 -8.34 2.61 -3.70
CA ASP A 118 -7.05 1.97 -3.98
C ASP A 118 -7.20 0.70 -4.83
N GLY A 119 -6.41 0.62 -5.90
CA GLY A 119 -6.42 -0.50 -6.84
C GLY A 119 -5.38 -1.58 -6.54
N LEU A 120 -4.45 -1.31 -5.63
CA LEU A 120 -3.30 -2.17 -5.31
C LEU A 120 -3.45 -2.89 -3.98
N VAL A 121 -3.77 -2.14 -2.91
CA VAL A 121 -3.96 -2.70 -1.57
C VAL A 121 -5.43 -2.77 -1.18
N ASP A 122 -5.75 -3.64 -0.25
CA ASP A 122 -7.10 -3.77 0.31
C ASP A 122 -7.31 -2.73 1.41
N SER A 123 -7.94 -1.62 1.05
CA SER A 123 -8.27 -0.53 1.98
C SER A 123 -9.15 -0.98 3.14
N ARG A 124 -10.02 -1.99 2.95
CA ARG A 124 -10.86 -2.54 4.03
C ARG A 124 -10.00 -3.23 5.10
N ALA A 125 -8.92 -3.89 4.68
CA ALA A 125 -7.97 -4.50 5.61
C ALA A 125 -7.28 -3.43 6.47
N ALA A 126 -6.87 -2.31 5.86
CA ALA A 126 -6.26 -1.20 6.58
C ALA A 126 -7.25 -0.55 7.57
N ILE A 127 -8.49 -0.29 7.14
CA ILE A 127 -9.56 0.25 8.00
C ILE A 127 -9.86 -0.71 9.16
N GLY A 128 -9.92 -2.03 8.88
CA GLY A 128 -10.12 -3.04 9.93
C GLY A 128 -9.01 -3.04 10.98
N VAL A 129 -7.75 -2.94 10.55
CA VAL A 129 -6.61 -2.84 11.48
C VAL A 129 -6.66 -1.54 12.29
N ALA A 130 -6.99 -0.41 11.65
CA ALA A 130 -7.15 0.85 12.38
C ALA A 130 -8.18 0.74 13.53
N GLY A 131 -9.26 -0.03 13.33
CA GLY A 131 -10.26 -0.29 14.36
C GLY A 131 -9.81 -1.21 15.51
N LEU A 132 -8.68 -1.92 15.35
CA LEU A 132 -8.10 -2.76 16.41
C LEU A 132 -7.07 -2.01 17.24
N LEU A 133 -6.48 -0.94 16.70
CA LEU A 133 -5.43 -0.17 17.34
C LEU A 133 -6.04 0.84 18.33
N PRO A 134 -5.61 0.88 19.62
CA PRO A 134 -6.23 1.73 20.63
C PRO A 134 -6.03 3.23 20.37
N ASN A 135 -4.91 3.63 19.75
CA ASN A 135 -4.53 5.02 19.52
C ASN A 135 -4.38 5.35 18.02
N ALA A 136 -5.25 4.77 17.18
CA ALA A 136 -5.23 5.05 15.75
C ALA A 136 -6.16 6.22 15.40
N GLN A 137 -5.63 7.16 14.62
CA GLN A 137 -6.39 8.17 13.90
C GLN A 137 -6.48 7.75 12.44
N LEU A 138 -7.69 7.73 11.86
CA LEU A 138 -7.93 7.30 10.48
C LEU A 138 -8.43 8.46 9.62
N VAL A 139 -7.68 8.80 8.58
CA VAL A 139 -8.09 9.75 7.55
C VAL A 139 -8.38 8.99 6.27
N ARG A 140 -9.61 9.15 5.76
CA ARG A 140 -10.10 8.41 4.58
C ARG A 140 -10.18 9.34 3.39
N PHE A 141 -9.68 8.86 2.25
CA PHE A 141 -9.80 9.49 0.94
C PHE A 141 -10.69 8.60 0.07
N GLY A 142 -11.68 9.20 -0.56
CA GLY A 142 -12.64 8.49 -1.40
C GLY A 142 -12.10 8.22 -2.82
N ARG A 143 -12.96 8.47 -3.82
CA ARG A 143 -12.61 8.28 -5.23
C ARG A 143 -11.64 9.32 -5.79
N GLU A 144 -11.41 10.38 -5.06
CA GLU A 144 -10.49 11.45 -5.39
C GLU A 144 -9.01 11.07 -5.21
N SER A 145 -8.72 9.90 -4.65
CA SER A 145 -7.36 9.43 -4.43
C SER A 145 -7.17 7.99 -4.90
N ALA A 146 -6.05 7.74 -5.57
CA ALA A 146 -5.51 6.42 -5.83
C ALA A 146 -4.50 6.01 -4.72
N HIS A 147 -3.60 5.06 -5.00
CA HIS A 147 -2.71 4.47 -3.99
C HIS A 147 -1.73 5.47 -3.37
N GLU A 148 -1.13 6.33 -4.19
CA GLU A 148 -0.06 7.25 -3.76
C GLU A 148 -0.64 8.62 -3.34
N ILE A 149 -1.30 8.67 -2.20
CA ILE A 149 -2.03 9.84 -1.68
C ILE A 149 -1.20 11.13 -1.72
N LEU A 150 0.11 11.05 -1.41
CA LEU A 150 1.00 12.23 -1.44
C LEU A 150 1.45 12.63 -2.85
N ARG A 151 1.14 11.83 -3.86
CA ARG A 151 1.34 12.15 -5.28
C ARG A 151 0.06 12.56 -5.98
N GLU A 152 -1.05 12.70 -5.26
CA GLU A 152 -2.30 13.22 -5.80
C GLU A 152 -2.24 14.74 -6.02
N ALA A 153 -3.20 15.27 -6.77
CA ALA A 153 -3.36 16.71 -6.99
C ALA A 153 -3.45 17.48 -5.66
N ASP A 154 -3.08 18.75 -5.68
CA ASP A 154 -2.90 19.56 -4.47
C ASP A 154 -4.06 19.55 -3.46
N PRO A 155 -5.35 19.55 -3.85
CA PRO A 155 -6.44 19.48 -2.86
C PRO A 155 -6.39 18.21 -2.02
N VAL A 156 -6.05 17.06 -2.62
CA VAL A 156 -5.92 15.77 -1.92
C VAL A 156 -4.63 15.72 -1.12
N ARG A 157 -3.51 16.05 -1.78
CA ARG A 157 -2.19 16.08 -1.17
C ARG A 157 -2.14 17.07 0.01
N GLY A 158 -2.68 18.28 -0.17
CA GLY A 158 -2.72 19.32 0.87
C GLY A 158 -3.49 18.85 2.11
N ARG A 159 -4.63 18.16 1.92
CA ARG A 159 -5.38 17.56 3.03
C ARG A 159 -4.58 16.48 3.75
N ALA A 160 -3.85 15.65 3.02
CA ALA A 160 -3.00 14.62 3.60
C ALA A 160 -1.85 15.23 4.41
N LEU A 161 -1.13 16.21 3.85
CA LEU A 161 -0.03 16.89 4.53
C LEU A 161 -0.51 17.63 5.78
N ALA A 162 -1.64 18.32 5.72
CA ALA A 162 -2.22 19.01 6.88
C ALA A 162 -2.59 18.04 8.02
N ALA A 163 -3.12 16.85 7.68
CA ALA A 163 -3.42 15.81 8.66
C ALA A 163 -2.14 15.24 9.31
N ILE A 164 -1.09 15.03 8.52
CA ILE A 164 0.21 14.56 9.01
C ILE A 164 0.84 15.61 9.94
N ASP A 165 0.86 16.87 9.52
CA ASP A 165 1.45 17.97 10.28
C ASP A 165 0.74 18.15 11.63
N ALA A 166 -0.60 18.19 11.62
CA ALA A 166 -1.39 18.28 12.84
C ALA A 166 -1.14 17.11 13.79
N PHE A 167 -1.07 15.87 13.26
CA PHE A 167 -0.81 14.68 14.05
C PHE A 167 0.59 14.70 14.68
N LEU A 168 1.62 15.00 13.89
CA LEU A 168 3.00 15.02 14.39
C LEU A 168 3.22 16.14 15.41
N THR A 169 2.59 17.30 15.21
CA THR A 169 2.64 18.39 16.18
C THR A 169 2.01 17.99 17.52
N ALA A 170 0.96 17.20 17.50
CA ALA A 170 0.27 16.76 18.72
C ALA A 170 0.98 15.61 19.44
N GLU A 171 1.51 14.64 18.70
CA GLU A 171 1.95 13.34 19.25
C GLU A 171 3.48 13.18 19.31
N ALA A 172 4.24 14.02 18.60
CA ALA A 172 5.70 13.99 18.54
C ALA A 172 6.28 15.41 18.50
N PRO A 173 6.00 16.26 19.51
CA PRO A 173 6.43 17.64 19.58
C PRO A 173 7.95 17.82 19.67
#